data_94ceed21639b76e427c120b41b79f9dd
#
_entry.id   94ceed21639b76e427c120b41b79f9dd
#
_cell.length_a   1.000
_cell.length_b   1.000
_cell.length_c   1.000
_cell.angle_alpha   90.00
_cell.angle_beta   90.00
_cell.angle_gamma   90.00
#
_symmetry.space_group_name_H-M   'P 1'
#
loop_
_entity.id
_entity.type
_entity.pdbx_description
1 polymer ?
#
loop_
_entity_poly.entity_id
_entity_poly.type
_entity_poly.pdbx_seq_one_letter_code
_entity_poly.pdbx_strand_id
1 'polypeptide(L)'
;ADANYGKTFAPFQTTQYEVGAKYLTGSWLHTVAAYQIKKPSTLTTTYSTAINGYTQITTDGGETKSKGVEYGFSGNVIDDLTIWGNLAYIDVEYTKATNTATVGKTVEGQPEFTAGLGAEYRLPFTEGLSLNVRGTYVDSQYLNNTNTLELPDYTLFDVGAKFTTKIGGVDTTFRANVDNVTDEKYWAGVFQSGFATVGTGRTYKLGVTFDF
;
A
#
# COMPACT_ATOMS: atom_id res chain seq x y z
N ALA A 1 -12.02 1.92 34.42
CA ALA A 1 -10.56 1.88 34.55
C ALA A 1 -10.04 0.53 34.05
N ASP A 2 -8.82 0.49 33.52
CA ASP A 2 -8.15 -0.74 33.07
C ASP A 2 -7.44 -1.41 34.22
N ALA A 3 -7.64 -2.72 34.42
CA ALA A 3 -7.01 -3.49 35.49
C ALA A 3 -5.47 -3.55 35.37
N ASN A 4 -4.94 -3.31 34.17
CA ASN A 4 -3.50 -3.29 33.87
C ASN A 4 -2.98 -1.86 33.63
N TYR A 5 -3.71 -0.83 34.02
CA TYR A 5 -3.25 0.56 33.90
C TYR A 5 -1.89 0.75 34.57
N GLY A 6 -0.97 1.34 33.83
CA GLY A 6 0.41 1.56 34.29
C GLY A 6 1.33 0.34 34.25
N LYS A 7 0.85 -0.85 33.84
CA LYS A 7 1.72 -2.01 33.62
C LYS A 7 2.43 -1.89 32.27
N THR A 8 3.70 -2.26 32.27
CA THR A 8 4.51 -2.37 31.05
C THR A 8 4.50 -3.81 30.57
N PHE A 9 4.16 -4.03 29.30
CA PHE A 9 4.29 -5.32 28.63
C PHE A 9 5.69 -5.47 28.02
N ALA A 10 6.12 -6.72 27.83
CA ALA A 10 7.35 -6.98 27.09
C ALA A 10 7.21 -6.43 25.64
N PRO A 11 8.31 -6.00 25.00
CA PRO A 11 8.29 -5.59 23.61
C PRO A 11 7.74 -6.70 22.71
N PHE A 12 6.86 -6.36 21.78
CA PHE A 12 6.36 -7.31 20.79
C PHE A 12 7.46 -7.69 19.81
N GLN A 13 7.57 -8.99 19.54
CA GLN A 13 8.52 -9.53 18.57
C GLN A 13 7.74 -10.02 17.34
N THR A 14 7.89 -9.32 16.21
CA THR A 14 7.40 -9.77 14.92
C THR A 14 8.33 -10.83 14.36
N THR A 15 7.76 -11.92 13.85
CA THR A 15 8.51 -12.99 13.19
C THR A 15 8.17 -12.98 11.70
N GLN A 16 9.21 -12.92 10.85
CA GLN A 16 9.07 -12.95 9.39
C GLN A 16 9.93 -14.05 8.79
N TYR A 17 9.35 -14.76 7.83
CA TYR A 17 10.06 -15.66 6.92
C TYR A 17 9.81 -15.17 5.51
N GLU A 18 10.87 -15.05 4.73
CA GLU A 18 10.80 -14.57 3.35
C GLU A 18 11.77 -15.35 2.48
N VAL A 19 11.35 -15.64 1.27
CA VAL A 19 12.18 -16.17 0.19
C VAL A 19 11.89 -15.37 -1.06
N GLY A 20 12.94 -14.99 -1.79
CA GLY A 20 12.79 -14.22 -3.02
C GLY A 20 13.90 -14.49 -4.01
N ALA A 21 13.66 -14.07 -5.23
CA ALA A 21 14.63 -14.13 -6.32
C ALA A 21 14.60 -12.86 -7.15
N LYS A 22 15.76 -12.49 -7.69
CA LYS A 22 15.91 -11.44 -8.70
C LYS A 22 16.53 -12.07 -9.94
N TYR A 23 15.94 -11.77 -11.09
CA TYR A 23 16.40 -12.27 -12.36
C TYR A 23 16.54 -11.14 -13.36
N LEU A 24 17.72 -11.01 -13.95
CA LEU A 24 18.03 -10.02 -14.98
C LEU A 24 18.20 -10.73 -16.32
N THR A 25 17.44 -10.32 -17.33
CA THR A 25 17.55 -10.85 -18.68
C THR A 25 17.47 -9.71 -19.69
N GLY A 26 18.59 -9.46 -20.40
CA GLY A 26 18.73 -8.27 -21.23
C GLY A 26 18.53 -6.99 -20.43
N SER A 27 17.58 -6.16 -20.84
CA SER A 27 17.19 -4.92 -20.16
C SER A 27 16.10 -5.12 -19.09
N TRP A 28 15.66 -6.37 -18.82
CA TRP A 28 14.55 -6.67 -17.93
C TRP A 28 15.02 -7.17 -16.59
N LEU A 29 14.58 -6.52 -15.55
CA LEU A 29 14.70 -6.96 -14.16
C LEU A 29 13.36 -7.53 -13.70
N HIS A 30 13.37 -8.73 -13.15
CA HIS A 30 12.25 -9.38 -12.50
C HIS A 30 12.59 -9.65 -11.04
N THR A 31 11.64 -9.42 -10.18
CA THR A 31 11.74 -9.74 -8.75
C THR A 31 10.51 -10.53 -8.33
N VAL A 32 10.69 -11.56 -7.55
CA VAL A 32 9.61 -12.30 -6.91
C VAL A 32 9.97 -12.55 -5.45
N ALA A 33 9.00 -12.39 -4.57
CA ALA A 33 9.15 -12.71 -3.15
C ALA A 33 7.90 -13.39 -2.64
N ALA A 34 8.06 -14.33 -1.71
CA ALA A 34 6.97 -14.91 -0.94
C ALA A 34 7.34 -14.80 0.54
N TYR A 35 6.36 -14.43 1.37
CA TYR A 35 6.63 -14.18 2.78
C TYR A 35 5.49 -14.63 3.68
N GLN A 36 5.84 -14.83 4.96
CA GLN A 36 4.89 -14.97 6.05
C GLN A 36 5.36 -14.13 7.23
N ILE A 37 4.46 -13.32 7.78
CA ILE A 37 4.70 -12.45 8.93
C ILE A 37 3.69 -12.78 10.02
N LYS A 38 4.16 -12.93 11.27
CA LYS A 38 3.33 -12.98 12.46
C LYS A 38 3.59 -11.75 13.28
N LYS A 39 2.56 -10.96 13.54
CA LYS A 39 2.62 -9.71 14.29
C LYS A 39 1.77 -9.82 15.55
N PRO A 40 2.36 -9.85 16.73
CA PRO A 40 1.62 -9.81 17.98
C PRO A 40 1.00 -8.42 18.23
N SER A 41 -0.05 -8.40 19.01
CA SER A 41 -0.75 -7.19 19.45
C SER A 41 -1.35 -7.37 20.85
N THR A 42 -1.91 -6.30 21.41
CA THR A 42 -2.69 -6.37 22.64
C THR A 42 -4.10 -6.90 22.39
N LEU A 43 -4.68 -7.49 23.41
CA LEU A 43 -6.10 -7.80 23.53
C LEU A 43 -6.71 -6.93 24.62
N THR A 44 -7.84 -6.26 24.34
CA THR A 44 -8.57 -5.49 25.34
C THR A 44 -9.97 -6.07 25.51
N THR A 45 -10.27 -6.61 26.68
CA THR A 45 -11.59 -7.09 27.06
C THR A 45 -12.29 -6.01 27.88
N THR A 46 -13.50 -5.61 27.44
CA THR A 46 -14.34 -4.65 28.15
C THR A 46 -15.48 -5.40 28.83
N TYR A 47 -15.76 -5.02 30.07
CA TYR A 47 -16.83 -5.60 30.88
C TYR A 47 -18.01 -4.62 30.95
N SER A 48 -19.23 -5.12 30.75
CA SER A 48 -20.47 -4.32 30.90
C SER A 48 -20.72 -3.90 32.35
N THR A 49 -20.22 -4.70 33.31
CA THR A 49 -20.26 -4.38 34.74
C THR A 49 -18.85 -4.45 35.27
N ALA A 50 -18.46 -3.48 36.11
CA ALA A 50 -17.12 -3.47 36.68
C ALA A 50 -16.83 -4.74 37.49
N ILE A 51 -15.67 -5.37 37.23
CA ILE A 51 -15.16 -6.50 38.00
C ILE A 51 -13.99 -6.00 38.84
N ASN A 52 -14.09 -6.11 40.16
CA ASN A 52 -13.11 -5.56 41.10
C ASN A 52 -12.78 -4.06 40.88
N GLY A 53 -13.79 -3.28 40.46
CA GLY A 53 -13.64 -1.85 40.19
C GLY A 53 -13.09 -1.51 38.79
N TYR A 54 -12.82 -2.50 37.95
CA TYR A 54 -12.30 -2.30 36.58
C TYR A 54 -13.36 -2.63 35.52
N THR A 55 -13.41 -1.81 34.49
CA THR A 55 -14.33 -1.97 33.36
C THR A 55 -13.64 -2.60 32.13
N GLN A 56 -12.35 -2.73 32.15
CA GLN A 56 -11.59 -3.39 31.08
C GLN A 56 -10.27 -3.97 31.60
N ILE A 57 -9.73 -4.89 30.86
CA ILE A 57 -8.39 -5.42 31.05
C ILE A 57 -7.68 -5.50 29.67
N THR A 58 -6.49 -4.92 29.59
CA THR A 58 -5.61 -5.04 28.42
C THR A 58 -4.52 -6.04 28.75
N THR A 59 -4.32 -7.01 27.87
CA THR A 59 -3.27 -8.05 27.96
C THR A 59 -2.52 -8.12 26.62
N ASP A 60 -1.37 -8.77 26.62
CA ASP A 60 -0.73 -9.29 25.42
C ASP A 60 -1.44 -10.56 24.93
N GLY A 61 -1.17 -10.99 23.71
CA GLY A 61 -1.67 -12.26 23.16
C GLY A 61 -2.58 -12.12 21.95
N GLY A 62 -2.84 -10.91 21.46
CA GLY A 62 -3.39 -10.70 20.11
C GLY A 62 -2.36 -11.08 19.05
N GLU A 63 -2.80 -11.54 17.89
CA GLU A 63 -1.92 -11.88 16.78
C GLU A 63 -2.64 -11.74 15.45
N THR A 64 -1.94 -11.14 14.49
CA THR A 64 -2.29 -11.20 13.07
C THR A 64 -1.22 -11.98 12.32
N LYS A 65 -1.63 -12.67 11.27
CA LYS A 65 -0.75 -13.40 10.37
C LYS A 65 -0.97 -12.91 8.95
N SER A 66 0.11 -12.53 8.29
CA SER A 66 0.14 -12.13 6.89
C SER A 66 0.94 -13.15 6.09
N LYS A 67 0.44 -13.52 4.92
CA LYS A 67 1.16 -14.26 3.89
C LYS A 67 0.98 -13.53 2.58
N GLY A 68 2.01 -13.51 1.76
CA GLY A 68 1.92 -12.83 0.48
C GLY A 68 2.92 -13.32 -0.52
N VAL A 69 2.61 -12.97 -1.77
CA VAL A 69 3.50 -13.11 -2.91
C VAL A 69 3.52 -11.79 -3.64
N GLU A 70 4.72 -11.32 -3.94
CA GLU A 70 4.97 -10.09 -4.66
C GLU A 70 5.77 -10.38 -5.92
N TYR A 71 5.39 -9.71 -7.01
CA TYR A 71 6.13 -9.76 -8.26
C TYR A 71 6.32 -8.34 -8.79
N GLY A 72 7.53 -8.01 -9.17
CA GLY A 72 7.88 -6.75 -9.78
C GLY A 72 8.71 -6.96 -11.04
N PHE A 73 8.51 -6.10 -12.02
CA PHE A 73 9.34 -6.07 -13.23
C PHE A 73 9.60 -4.64 -13.68
N SER A 74 10.71 -4.47 -14.37
CA SER A 74 11.08 -3.21 -15.03
C SER A 74 12.02 -3.52 -16.19
N GLY A 75 11.81 -2.85 -17.32
CA GLY A 75 12.68 -3.04 -18.47
C GLY A 75 12.36 -2.14 -19.65
N ASN A 76 13.25 -2.14 -20.63
CA ASN A 76 13.07 -1.41 -21.88
C ASN A 76 12.49 -2.33 -22.94
N VAL A 77 11.36 -1.92 -23.52
CA VAL A 77 10.75 -2.57 -24.69
C VAL A 77 11.54 -2.20 -25.95
N ILE A 78 11.91 -0.94 -26.04
CA ILE A 78 12.84 -0.33 -26.99
C ILE A 78 13.69 0.70 -26.25
N ASP A 79 14.72 1.26 -26.87
CA ASP A 79 15.64 2.20 -26.20
C ASP A 79 14.95 3.40 -25.55
N ASP A 80 13.83 3.85 -26.09
CA ASP A 80 13.08 5.01 -25.62
C ASP A 80 11.83 4.68 -24.81
N LEU A 81 11.44 3.42 -24.66
CA LEU A 81 10.26 3.00 -23.93
C LEU A 81 10.62 2.08 -22.77
N THR A 82 10.48 2.58 -21.56
CA THR A 82 10.60 1.80 -20.33
C THR A 82 9.21 1.47 -19.81
N ILE A 83 8.99 0.21 -19.44
CA ILE A 83 7.79 -0.19 -18.69
C ILE A 83 8.20 -0.83 -17.36
N TRP A 84 7.33 -0.68 -16.36
CA TRP A 84 7.50 -1.30 -15.04
C TRP A 84 6.14 -1.68 -14.48
N GLY A 85 6.15 -2.65 -13.59
CA GLY A 85 4.93 -3.04 -12.91
C GLY A 85 5.21 -3.82 -11.65
N ASN A 86 4.18 -3.89 -10.82
CA ASN A 86 4.17 -4.69 -9.60
C ASN A 86 2.80 -5.32 -9.41
N LEU A 87 2.80 -6.52 -8.86
CA LEU A 87 1.62 -7.27 -8.43
C LEU A 87 1.87 -7.74 -7.01
N ALA A 88 0.89 -7.62 -6.13
CA ALA A 88 0.97 -8.17 -4.80
C ALA A 88 -0.35 -8.89 -4.48
N TYR A 89 -0.23 -10.11 -3.95
CA TYR A 89 -1.32 -10.84 -3.34
C TYR A 89 -1.00 -11.05 -1.87
N ILE A 90 -1.89 -10.64 -0.98
CA ILE A 90 -1.68 -10.63 0.45
C ILE A 90 -2.92 -11.19 1.14
N ASP A 91 -2.74 -12.25 1.93
CA ASP A 91 -3.74 -12.82 2.84
C ASP A 91 -3.35 -12.42 4.28
N VAL A 92 -4.17 -11.61 4.94
CA VAL A 92 -3.93 -11.13 6.30
C VAL A 92 -5.10 -11.46 7.20
N GLU A 93 -4.89 -12.31 8.19
CA GLU A 93 -5.93 -12.79 9.09
C GLU A 93 -5.66 -12.48 10.58
N TYR A 94 -6.70 -12.31 11.35
CA TYR A 94 -6.63 -12.35 12.80
C TYR A 94 -6.51 -13.80 13.25
N THR A 95 -5.36 -14.19 13.81
CA THR A 95 -5.17 -15.53 14.38
C THR A 95 -5.53 -15.58 15.86
N LYS A 96 -5.43 -14.43 16.57
CA LYS A 96 -5.88 -14.26 17.96
C LYS A 96 -6.47 -12.86 18.15
N ALA A 97 -7.66 -12.80 18.68
CA ALA A 97 -8.39 -11.56 18.96
C ALA A 97 -9.26 -11.69 20.22
N THR A 98 -9.56 -10.54 20.85
CA THR A 98 -10.49 -10.49 22.00
C THR A 98 -11.89 -10.99 21.62
N ASN A 99 -12.38 -10.53 20.48
CA ASN A 99 -13.65 -11.01 19.93
C ASN A 99 -13.38 -12.27 19.09
N THR A 100 -13.81 -13.42 19.55
CA THR A 100 -13.64 -14.70 18.85
C THR A 100 -14.30 -14.72 17.46
N ALA A 101 -15.31 -13.88 17.22
CA ALA A 101 -15.97 -13.75 15.93
C ALA A 101 -15.05 -13.11 14.84
N THR A 102 -13.95 -12.45 15.24
CA THR A 102 -12.97 -11.88 14.32
C THR A 102 -11.82 -12.85 14.01
N VAL A 103 -11.65 -13.92 14.79
CA VAL A 103 -10.60 -14.92 14.53
C VAL A 103 -10.88 -15.63 13.20
N GLY A 104 -9.87 -15.69 12.33
CA GLY A 104 -9.98 -16.21 10.97
C GLY A 104 -10.62 -15.22 9.98
N LYS A 105 -10.86 -13.97 10.39
CA LYS A 105 -11.32 -12.90 9.49
C LYS A 105 -10.13 -12.12 8.95
N THR A 106 -10.32 -11.61 7.73
CA THR A 106 -9.36 -10.68 7.10
C THR A 106 -9.25 -9.40 7.92
N VAL A 107 -8.04 -8.91 8.11
CA VAL A 107 -7.80 -7.61 8.76
C VAL A 107 -8.38 -6.51 7.90
N GLU A 108 -9.18 -5.62 8.50
CA GLU A 108 -9.79 -4.51 7.80
C GLU A 108 -8.76 -3.56 7.17
N GLY A 109 -9.12 -2.96 6.04
CA GLY A 109 -8.25 -2.05 5.30
C GLY A 109 -7.09 -2.73 4.57
N GLN A 110 -7.13 -4.05 4.41
CA GLN A 110 -6.12 -4.82 3.67
C GLN A 110 -6.77 -5.40 2.41
N PRO A 111 -6.51 -4.80 1.22
CA PRO A 111 -6.91 -5.42 -0.04
C PRO A 111 -6.11 -6.69 -0.28
N GLU A 112 -6.75 -7.75 -0.77
CA GLU A 112 -6.05 -9.01 -1.06
C GLU A 112 -5.15 -8.91 -2.29
N PHE A 113 -5.53 -8.08 -3.27
CA PHE A 113 -4.76 -7.91 -4.49
C PHE A 113 -4.53 -6.45 -4.80
N THR A 114 -3.31 -6.11 -5.22
CA THR A 114 -2.96 -4.80 -5.77
C THR A 114 -2.10 -4.97 -7.00
N ALA A 115 -2.28 -4.08 -7.98
CA ALA A 115 -1.48 -4.07 -9.21
C ALA A 115 -1.13 -2.65 -9.61
N GLY A 116 0.11 -2.46 -10.06
CA GLY A 116 0.58 -1.23 -10.68
C GLY A 116 1.26 -1.51 -12.01
N LEU A 117 0.96 -0.71 -13.02
CA LEU A 117 1.62 -0.76 -14.32
C LEU A 117 1.94 0.65 -14.76
N GLY A 118 3.17 0.91 -15.18
CA GLY A 118 3.59 2.21 -15.68
C GLY A 118 4.45 2.09 -16.94
N ALA A 119 4.47 3.17 -17.71
CA ALA A 119 5.34 3.32 -18.85
C ALA A 119 5.86 4.75 -18.94
N GLU A 120 7.13 4.91 -19.34
CA GLU A 120 7.74 6.19 -19.73
C GLU A 120 8.29 6.07 -21.15
N TYR A 121 7.87 7.00 -22.01
CA TYR A 121 8.35 7.09 -23.37
C TYR A 121 9.12 8.40 -23.58
N ARG A 122 10.41 8.29 -23.90
CA ARG A 122 11.22 9.42 -24.35
C ARG A 122 10.93 9.68 -25.82
N LEU A 123 10.53 10.91 -26.15
CA LEU A 123 10.18 11.24 -27.52
C LEU A 123 11.43 11.47 -28.36
N PRO A 124 11.75 10.61 -29.33
CA PRO A 124 12.99 10.70 -30.11
C PRO A 124 13.04 11.93 -31.00
N PHE A 125 11.89 12.55 -31.32
CA PHE A 125 11.79 13.74 -32.17
C PHE A 125 11.76 15.05 -31.35
N THR A 126 11.78 14.99 -30.02
CA THR A 126 11.82 16.16 -29.12
C THR A 126 12.78 15.89 -27.98
N GLU A 127 14.02 16.34 -28.15
CA GLU A 127 15.07 16.12 -27.18
C GLU A 127 14.66 16.64 -25.78
N GLY A 128 14.89 15.82 -24.78
CA GLY A 128 14.57 16.14 -23.38
C GLY A 128 13.13 15.91 -22.95
N LEU A 129 12.19 15.59 -23.86
CA LEU A 129 10.79 15.36 -23.51
C LEU A 129 10.49 13.87 -23.30
N SER A 130 9.93 13.54 -22.13
CA SER A 130 9.37 12.22 -21.81
C SER A 130 7.90 12.36 -21.40
N LEU A 131 7.10 11.38 -21.78
CA LEU A 131 5.71 11.21 -21.33
C LEU A 131 5.62 9.95 -20.47
N ASN A 132 4.82 9.99 -19.42
CA ASN A 132 4.56 8.82 -18.59
C ASN A 132 3.07 8.60 -18.35
N VAL A 133 2.73 7.33 -18.14
CA VAL A 133 1.39 6.90 -17.72
C VAL A 133 1.54 5.84 -16.65
N ARG A 134 0.63 5.83 -15.67
CA ARG A 134 0.54 4.79 -14.66
C ARG A 134 -0.91 4.41 -14.43
N GLY A 135 -1.19 3.12 -14.33
CA GLY A 135 -2.42 2.54 -13.82
C GLY A 135 -2.16 1.88 -12.47
N THR A 136 -3.06 2.08 -11.52
CA THR A 136 -3.01 1.42 -10.21
C THR A 136 -4.38 0.83 -9.92
N TYR A 137 -4.42 -0.48 -9.66
CA TYR A 137 -5.60 -1.21 -9.21
C TYR A 137 -5.44 -1.61 -7.75
N VAL A 138 -6.47 -1.43 -6.98
CA VAL A 138 -6.58 -1.86 -5.58
C VAL A 138 -7.89 -2.60 -5.44
N ASP A 139 -7.81 -3.85 -4.97
CA ASP A 139 -8.97 -4.71 -4.76
C ASP A 139 -9.85 -4.19 -3.63
N SER A 140 -11.05 -4.73 -3.52
CA SER A 140 -11.97 -4.46 -2.42
C SER A 140 -11.32 -4.78 -1.08
N GLN A 141 -11.79 -4.13 -0.02
CA GLN A 141 -11.25 -4.29 1.32
C GLN A 141 -12.36 -4.21 2.36
N TYR A 142 -12.25 -5.00 3.42
CA TYR A 142 -13.23 -4.92 4.48
C TYR A 142 -13.10 -3.62 5.28
N LEU A 143 -14.24 -2.99 5.54
CA LEU A 143 -14.33 -1.79 6.38
C LEU A 143 -14.26 -2.12 7.86
N ASN A 144 -14.67 -3.33 8.27
CA ASN A 144 -14.75 -3.75 9.66
C ASN A 144 -14.13 -5.13 9.88
N ASN A 145 -13.68 -5.37 11.09
CA ASN A 145 -12.98 -6.60 11.51
C ASN A 145 -13.86 -7.86 11.56
N THR A 146 -15.18 -7.73 11.36
CA THR A 146 -16.11 -8.88 11.23
C THR A 146 -16.35 -9.27 9.77
N ASN A 147 -15.77 -8.52 8.82
CA ASN A 147 -15.91 -8.71 7.38
C ASN A 147 -17.38 -8.69 6.89
N THR A 148 -18.19 -7.82 7.48
CA THR A 148 -19.61 -7.66 7.10
C THR A 148 -19.88 -6.41 6.26
N LEU A 149 -18.92 -5.49 6.22
CA LEU A 149 -18.96 -4.28 5.40
C LEU A 149 -17.70 -4.24 4.55
N GLU A 150 -17.85 -3.90 3.28
CA GLU A 150 -16.78 -3.89 2.29
C GLU A 150 -16.75 -2.56 1.55
N LEU A 151 -15.55 -2.06 1.28
CA LEU A 151 -15.29 -0.96 0.39
C LEU A 151 -14.99 -1.53 -1.00
N PRO A 152 -15.56 -0.95 -2.08
CA PRO A 152 -15.32 -1.44 -3.43
C PRO A 152 -13.85 -1.26 -3.85
N ASP A 153 -13.44 -2.06 -4.82
CA ASP A 153 -12.19 -1.90 -5.55
C ASP A 153 -12.18 -0.58 -6.35
N TYR A 154 -11.01 -0.16 -6.76
CA TYR A 154 -10.86 1.00 -7.61
C TYR A 154 -9.63 0.92 -8.53
N THR A 155 -9.69 1.68 -9.62
CA THR A 155 -8.57 1.84 -10.56
C THR A 155 -8.28 3.33 -10.77
N LEU A 156 -7.02 3.72 -10.61
CA LEU A 156 -6.56 5.08 -10.86
C LEU A 156 -5.64 5.12 -12.07
N PHE A 157 -5.74 6.18 -12.85
CA PHE A 157 -4.83 6.46 -13.94
C PHE A 157 -4.18 7.84 -13.73
N ASP A 158 -2.85 7.86 -13.85
CA ASP A 158 -2.04 9.06 -13.76
C ASP A 158 -1.30 9.26 -15.08
N VAL A 159 -1.12 10.51 -15.48
CA VAL A 159 -0.34 10.88 -16.66
C VAL A 159 0.62 12.01 -16.31
N GLY A 160 1.76 12.05 -16.99
CA GLY A 160 2.73 13.11 -16.76
C GLY A 160 3.62 13.38 -17.96
N ALA A 161 4.27 14.53 -17.91
CA ALA A 161 5.31 14.94 -18.83
C ALA A 161 6.51 15.47 -18.05
N LYS A 162 7.70 15.18 -18.54
CA LYS A 162 8.98 15.67 -18.04
C LYS A 162 9.75 16.26 -19.22
N PHE A 163 10.19 17.51 -19.08
CA PHE A 163 11.02 18.17 -20.08
C PHE A 163 12.30 18.68 -19.44
N THR A 164 13.43 18.16 -19.88
CA THR A 164 14.76 18.56 -19.41
C THR A 164 15.48 19.36 -20.50
N THR A 165 15.99 20.53 -20.14
CA THR A 165 16.72 21.43 -21.03
C THR A 165 17.76 22.21 -20.26
N LYS A 166 18.62 22.97 -20.96
CA LYS A 166 19.57 23.88 -20.31
C LYS A 166 19.07 25.32 -20.38
N ILE A 167 19.01 25.98 -19.22
CA ILE A 167 18.69 27.41 -19.12
C ILE A 167 19.89 28.11 -18.49
N GLY A 168 20.53 29.00 -19.26
CA GLY A 168 21.73 29.72 -18.78
C GLY A 168 22.91 28.82 -18.42
N GLY A 169 22.98 27.61 -19.02
CA GLY A 169 24.00 26.62 -18.70
C GLY A 169 23.65 25.66 -17.56
N VAL A 170 22.52 25.88 -16.86
CA VAL A 170 22.02 25.06 -15.76
C VAL A 170 21.02 24.02 -16.30
N ASP A 171 21.20 22.75 -15.94
CA ASP A 171 20.24 21.70 -16.30
C ASP A 171 18.93 21.95 -15.56
N THR A 172 17.86 22.12 -16.33
CA THR A 172 16.54 22.49 -15.80
C THR A 172 15.50 21.48 -16.23
N THR A 173 14.81 20.89 -15.27
CA THR A 173 13.76 19.90 -15.51
C THR A 173 12.40 20.43 -15.09
N PHE A 174 11.48 20.53 -16.04
CA PHE A 174 10.07 20.82 -15.81
C PHE A 174 9.29 19.50 -15.71
N ARG A 175 8.34 19.44 -14.76
CA ARG A 175 7.42 18.31 -14.60
C ARG A 175 6.00 18.82 -14.50
N ALA A 176 5.10 18.13 -15.23
CA ALA A 176 3.67 18.34 -15.14
C ALA A 176 3.01 16.97 -14.98
N ASN A 177 2.18 16.79 -13.95
CA ASN A 177 1.47 15.54 -13.71
C ASN A 177 -0.01 15.82 -13.44
N VAL A 178 -0.85 14.88 -13.87
CA VAL A 178 -2.26 14.82 -13.51
C VAL A 178 -2.48 13.45 -12.87
N ASP A 179 -2.69 13.45 -11.55
CA ASP A 179 -3.04 12.24 -10.81
C ASP A 179 -4.55 12.05 -10.86
N ASN A 180 -4.99 10.79 -10.91
CA ASN A 180 -6.39 10.40 -11.03
C ASN A 180 -7.07 11.14 -12.21
N VAL A 181 -6.54 10.94 -13.41
CA VAL A 181 -6.98 11.67 -14.62
C VAL A 181 -8.46 11.43 -14.97
N THR A 182 -9.02 10.30 -14.55
CA THR A 182 -10.42 9.92 -14.71
C THR A 182 -11.35 10.58 -13.69
N ASP A 183 -10.78 11.22 -12.64
CA ASP A 183 -11.51 11.77 -11.49
C ASP A 183 -12.36 10.73 -10.75
N GLU A 184 -11.81 9.50 -10.64
CA GLU A 184 -12.44 8.40 -9.92
C GLU A 184 -12.73 8.79 -8.47
N LYS A 185 -13.93 8.46 -7.99
CA LYS A 185 -14.35 8.68 -6.60
C LYS A 185 -14.23 7.36 -5.84
N TYR A 186 -13.31 7.28 -4.90
CA TYR A 186 -12.97 6.05 -4.24
C TYR A 186 -12.72 6.22 -2.75
N TRP A 187 -12.71 5.11 -2.03
CA TRP A 187 -12.28 5.05 -0.65
C TRP A 187 -10.81 4.63 -0.62
N ALA A 188 -9.95 5.51 -0.13
CA ALA A 188 -8.49 5.27 -0.16
C ALA A 188 -8.04 4.18 0.83
N GLY A 189 -8.84 3.90 1.85
CA GLY A 189 -8.53 2.85 2.83
C GLY A 189 -9.32 3.01 4.13
N VAL A 190 -8.96 2.15 5.08
CA VAL A 190 -9.54 2.10 6.42
C VAL A 190 -8.48 2.52 7.43
N PHE A 191 -8.72 3.55 8.22
CA PHE A 191 -7.78 3.97 9.26
C PHE A 191 -8.13 3.40 10.64
N GLN A 192 -9.37 2.94 10.80
CA GLN A 192 -9.87 2.23 11.97
C GLN A 192 -11.11 1.44 11.58
N SER A 193 -11.36 0.31 12.23
CA SER A 193 -12.56 -0.51 11.97
C SER A 193 -13.84 0.34 11.96
N GLY A 194 -14.57 0.31 10.86
CA GLY A 194 -15.79 1.11 10.64
C GLY A 194 -15.56 2.54 10.12
N PHE A 195 -14.31 2.98 9.89
CA PHE A 195 -13.99 4.33 9.43
C PHE A 195 -13.09 4.31 8.19
N ALA A 196 -13.61 4.83 7.07
CA ALA A 196 -12.89 4.92 5.81
C ALA A 196 -12.39 6.34 5.53
N THR A 197 -11.31 6.41 4.75
CA THR A 197 -10.76 7.67 4.22
C THR A 197 -11.17 7.83 2.78
N VAL A 198 -11.69 9.02 2.43
CA VAL A 198 -12.03 9.37 1.04
C VAL A 198 -10.75 9.57 0.23
N GLY A 199 -10.72 9.03 -0.97
CA GLY A 199 -9.63 9.21 -1.92
C GLY A 199 -9.56 10.64 -2.48
N THR A 200 -8.36 11.03 -2.89
CA THR A 200 -8.13 12.34 -3.53
C THR A 200 -8.64 12.32 -4.96
N GLY A 201 -9.47 13.28 -5.34
CA GLY A 201 -9.91 13.48 -6.71
C GLY A 201 -8.76 13.92 -7.64
N ARG A 202 -9.06 14.23 -8.88
CA ARG A 202 -8.06 14.68 -9.86
C ARG A 202 -7.20 15.82 -9.32
N THR A 203 -5.88 15.65 -9.42
CA THR A 203 -4.90 16.60 -8.89
C THR A 203 -3.90 16.97 -9.96
N TYR A 204 -3.63 18.27 -10.12
CA TYR A 204 -2.63 18.81 -11.04
C TYR A 204 -1.38 19.21 -10.26
N LYS A 205 -0.22 18.75 -10.71
CA LYS A 205 1.07 19.01 -10.08
C LYS A 205 2.04 19.59 -11.10
N LEU A 206 2.69 20.69 -10.77
CA LEU A 206 3.75 21.31 -11.55
C LEU A 206 4.99 21.43 -10.71
N GLY A 207 6.15 21.19 -11.29
CA GLY A 207 7.43 21.31 -10.61
C GLY A 207 8.55 21.71 -11.57
N VAL A 208 9.54 22.43 -11.02
CA VAL A 208 10.78 22.78 -11.71
C VAL A 208 11.95 22.44 -10.81
N THR A 209 12.97 21.78 -11.37
CA THR A 209 14.23 21.47 -10.68
C THR A 209 15.39 22.08 -11.45
N PHE A 210 16.31 22.72 -10.73
CA PHE A 210 17.54 23.26 -11.27
C PHE A 210 18.72 22.49 -10.66
N ASP A 211 19.60 21.95 -11.52
CA ASP A 211 20.80 21.20 -11.12
C ASP A 211 22.03 22.08 -11.43
N PHE A 212 22.62 22.66 -10.37
CA PHE A 212 23.75 23.60 -10.45
C PHE A 212 25.10 22.88 -10.43
#